data_d950aec03b1e245799d79f73bd4a6b18
#
_entry.id   d950aec03b1e245799d79f73bd4a6b18
#
_cell.length_a   1.000
_cell.length_b   1.000
_cell.length_c   1.000
_cell.angle_alpha   90.00
_cell.angle_beta   90.00
_cell.angle_gamma   90.00
#
_symmetry.space_group_name_H-M   'P 1'
#
loop_
_entity.id
_entity.type
_entity.pdbx_description
1 polymer ?
#
loop_
_entity_poly.entity_id
_entity_poly.type
_entity_poly.pdbx_seq_one_letter_code
_entity_poly.pdbx_strand_id
1 'polypeptide(L)'
;MSTTYDGSTADVHRTLASTTVSSSATTIDSFSTSDHTGAFYVVTGHNSSEAAASIHEVMLLSDSSNAYVSAHGISSKGTDQLTFSATNTSGTIALKASSSSGGSTTVSAWRVHLKREDAGASVIDSWSASSYRGAKYFLSLNDSVNNKLQNIEALVVHDGTNAYITPYGDVQTYTGTALTTLSVDISGGNVRLKGLSAQCRITGYKILLSDSESASDGDNVATIATKTVSSSATQLDTFTSDTATGAFYIVTGYNSSEACASISEVTVVSGVGADGSTQDAFVSTGPMVSSKGTDQLTFTASFNGTSTILNAASSSGGSTSVSAYRIDLLRAAGGAVAVNLTVSADQTITGQKTFSNQVVKITNLPTSDPGVAGQLWRDGTDLKVSVG
;
A
#
# COMPACT_ATOMS: atom_id res chain seq x y z
N MET A 1 -12.86 19.91 0.58
CA MET A 1 -12.78 19.32 -0.76
C MET A 1 -13.34 17.92 -0.67
N SER A 2 -14.45 17.64 -1.32
CA SER A 2 -14.91 16.27 -1.47
C SER A 2 -13.81 15.57 -2.24
N THR A 3 -13.15 14.59 -1.64
CA THR A 3 -12.41 13.58 -2.40
C THR A 3 -13.47 12.79 -3.14
N THR A 4 -13.90 13.31 -4.28
CA THR A 4 -14.63 12.52 -5.24
C THR A 4 -13.66 11.43 -5.65
N TYR A 5 -13.81 10.27 -5.07
CA TYR A 5 -13.34 9.04 -5.63
C TYR A 5 -14.03 8.97 -6.99
N ASP A 6 -13.35 9.41 -8.02
CA ASP A 6 -13.75 9.16 -9.39
C ASP A 6 -13.76 7.64 -9.53
N GLY A 7 -14.93 7.08 -9.83
CA GLY A 7 -15.23 5.64 -9.72
C GLY A 7 -14.45 4.69 -10.63
N SER A 8 -13.25 5.06 -11.07
CA SER A 8 -12.28 4.15 -11.65
C SER A 8 -11.24 3.72 -10.61
N THR A 9 -11.68 3.15 -9.50
CA THR A 9 -10.83 2.61 -8.44
C THR A 9 -9.84 1.54 -8.92
N ALA A 10 -10.04 0.97 -10.09
CA ALA A 10 -9.18 -0.07 -10.65
C ALA A 10 -7.77 0.41 -11.03
N ASP A 11 -7.55 1.72 -11.22
CA ASP A 11 -6.27 2.25 -11.68
C ASP A 11 -5.46 2.98 -10.62
N VAL A 12 -6.06 3.40 -9.50
CA VAL A 12 -5.38 4.17 -8.46
C VAL A 12 -4.51 3.29 -7.57
N HIS A 13 -5.01 2.13 -7.16
CA HIS A 13 -4.22 1.12 -6.45
C HIS A 13 -4.41 -0.25 -7.11
N ARG A 14 -3.33 -0.97 -7.31
CA ARG A 14 -3.35 -2.25 -8.03
C ARG A 14 -2.26 -3.19 -7.55
N THR A 15 -2.60 -4.46 -7.39
CA THR A 15 -1.60 -5.53 -7.31
C THR A 15 -1.13 -5.86 -8.72
N LEU A 16 0.17 -5.84 -8.94
CA LEU A 16 0.80 -6.15 -10.22
C LEU A 16 1.02 -7.65 -10.37
N ALA A 17 1.01 -8.12 -11.62
CA ALA A 17 1.43 -9.48 -11.93
C ALA A 17 2.91 -9.68 -11.53
N SER A 18 3.24 -10.85 -11.02
CA SER A 18 4.62 -11.16 -10.67
C SER A 18 5.50 -11.26 -11.91
N THR A 19 6.73 -10.76 -11.79
CA THR A 19 7.72 -10.73 -12.86
C THR A 19 9.02 -11.34 -12.35
N THR A 20 9.69 -12.15 -13.18
CA THR A 20 11.03 -12.67 -12.85
C THR A 20 12.08 -11.67 -13.31
N VAL A 21 12.98 -11.30 -12.40
CA VAL A 21 14.12 -10.42 -12.68
C VAL A 21 15.45 -11.15 -12.44
N SER A 22 16.47 -10.70 -13.12
CA SER A 22 17.86 -11.17 -12.98
C SER A 22 18.78 -9.96 -12.79
N SER A 23 20.08 -10.12 -13.06
CA SER A 23 21.06 -9.01 -13.03
C SER A 23 20.77 -7.90 -14.04
N SER A 24 20.01 -8.18 -15.09
CA SER A 24 19.58 -7.17 -16.06
C SER A 24 18.25 -6.53 -15.62
N ALA A 25 18.17 -5.20 -15.72
CA ALA A 25 16.98 -4.46 -15.35
C ALA A 25 15.77 -4.86 -16.23
N THR A 26 14.74 -5.39 -15.60
CA THR A 26 13.48 -5.84 -16.22
C THR A 26 12.35 -4.92 -15.80
N THR A 27 11.49 -4.53 -16.74
CA THR A 27 10.30 -3.73 -16.44
C THR A 27 9.32 -4.55 -15.61
N ILE A 28 8.96 -4.03 -14.44
CA ILE A 28 7.97 -4.64 -13.53
C ILE A 28 6.63 -3.94 -13.61
N ASP A 29 6.62 -2.68 -14.04
CA ASP A 29 5.39 -1.91 -14.29
C ASP A 29 5.63 -0.78 -15.27
N SER A 30 4.53 -0.30 -15.92
CA SER A 30 4.55 0.88 -16.76
C SER A 30 3.19 1.58 -16.81
N PHE A 31 3.19 2.91 -16.97
CA PHE A 31 1.98 3.72 -17.10
C PHE A 31 2.26 5.04 -17.85
N SER A 32 1.19 5.71 -18.28
CA SER A 32 1.28 6.97 -19.04
C SER A 32 1.50 8.18 -18.14
N THR A 33 2.31 9.14 -18.62
CA THR A 33 2.50 10.45 -17.98
C THR A 33 1.31 11.40 -18.21
N SER A 34 0.36 11.06 -19.09
CA SER A 34 -0.80 11.94 -19.39
C SER A 34 -1.67 12.15 -18.16
N ASP A 35 -1.83 11.12 -17.34
CA ASP A 35 -2.80 11.11 -16.24
C ASP A 35 -2.14 11.06 -14.86
N HIS A 36 -0.85 10.70 -14.81
CA HIS A 36 -0.13 10.49 -13.56
C HIS A 36 1.23 11.17 -13.56
N THR A 37 1.63 11.74 -12.41
CA THR A 37 2.97 12.29 -12.20
C THR A 37 3.93 11.26 -11.63
N GLY A 38 3.41 10.18 -11.06
CA GLY A 38 4.23 9.15 -10.42
C GLY A 38 3.40 8.05 -9.78
N ALA A 39 4.07 7.22 -9.01
CA ALA A 39 3.45 6.14 -8.26
C ALA A 39 4.27 5.78 -7.03
N PHE A 40 3.60 5.28 -6.02
CA PHE A 40 4.19 4.60 -4.88
C PHE A 40 4.00 3.09 -5.05
N TYR A 41 5.02 2.34 -4.64
CA TYR A 41 4.99 0.88 -4.69
C TYR A 41 5.44 0.28 -3.36
N VAL A 42 4.84 -0.85 -3.01
CA VAL A 42 5.41 -1.82 -2.08
C VAL A 42 5.81 -3.04 -2.91
N VAL A 43 7.09 -3.35 -2.92
CA VAL A 43 7.67 -4.38 -3.81
C VAL A 43 8.29 -5.49 -2.97
N THR A 44 7.97 -6.74 -3.28
CA THR A 44 8.65 -7.91 -2.72
C THR A 44 9.50 -8.60 -3.76
N GLY A 45 10.66 -9.10 -3.34
CA GLY A 45 11.49 -10.02 -4.09
C GLY A 45 11.63 -11.35 -3.36
N HIS A 46 11.54 -12.44 -4.09
CA HIS A 46 11.78 -13.79 -3.57
C HIS A 46 12.66 -14.59 -4.53
N ASN A 47 13.81 -15.06 -4.02
CA ASN A 47 14.70 -15.96 -4.72
C ASN A 47 14.73 -17.31 -3.99
N SER A 48 14.06 -18.32 -4.54
CA SER A 48 13.96 -19.64 -3.91
C SER A 48 15.29 -20.42 -3.96
N SER A 49 16.13 -20.17 -4.96
CA SER A 49 17.42 -20.89 -5.09
C SER A 49 18.45 -20.42 -4.07
N GLU A 50 18.36 -19.18 -3.60
CA GLU A 50 19.24 -18.61 -2.58
C GLU A 50 18.58 -18.48 -1.22
N ALA A 51 17.33 -18.94 -1.08
CA ALA A 51 16.52 -18.76 0.12
C ALA A 51 16.48 -17.29 0.59
N ALA A 52 16.45 -16.35 -0.36
CA ALA A 52 16.48 -14.92 -0.12
C ALA A 52 15.10 -14.30 -0.37
N ALA A 53 14.73 -13.32 0.46
CA ALA A 53 13.51 -12.54 0.30
C ALA A 53 13.75 -11.09 0.72
N SER A 54 13.08 -10.16 0.06
CA SER A 54 13.16 -8.73 0.39
C SER A 54 11.82 -8.03 0.18
N ILE A 55 11.64 -6.91 0.90
CA ILE A 55 10.52 -6.00 0.74
C ILE A 55 11.04 -4.57 0.71
N HIS A 56 10.50 -3.75 -0.19
CA HIS A 56 10.94 -2.40 -0.46
C HIS A 56 9.74 -1.48 -0.63
N GLU A 57 9.87 -0.25 -0.18
CA GLU A 57 9.03 0.87 -0.59
C GLU A 57 9.73 1.62 -1.71
N VAL A 58 9.01 1.90 -2.80
CA VAL A 58 9.58 2.56 -3.97
C VAL A 58 8.69 3.70 -4.41
N MET A 59 9.25 4.90 -4.46
CA MET A 59 8.61 6.06 -5.06
C MET A 59 9.12 6.30 -6.46
N LEU A 60 8.21 6.54 -7.38
CA LEU A 60 8.48 6.84 -8.78
C LEU A 60 7.84 8.18 -9.14
N LEU A 61 8.62 9.05 -9.75
CA LEU A 61 8.20 10.35 -10.24
C LEU A 61 8.65 10.51 -11.68
N SER A 62 7.86 11.22 -12.50
CA SER A 62 8.30 11.62 -13.82
C SER A 62 7.95 13.07 -14.12
N ASP A 63 8.88 13.76 -14.76
CA ASP A 63 8.62 14.98 -15.53
C ASP A 63 8.23 14.62 -16.98
N SER A 64 8.20 15.61 -17.87
CA SER A 64 7.87 15.37 -19.29
C SER A 64 8.90 14.51 -20.03
N SER A 65 10.12 14.36 -19.52
CA SER A 65 11.25 13.77 -20.24
C SER A 65 11.95 12.66 -19.48
N ASN A 66 12.01 12.74 -18.16
CA ASN A 66 12.77 11.82 -17.30
C ASN A 66 11.89 11.11 -16.30
N ALA A 67 12.36 10.00 -15.78
CA ALA A 67 11.78 9.30 -14.64
C ALA A 67 12.82 9.16 -13.52
N TYR A 68 12.36 9.35 -12.28
CA TYR A 68 13.16 9.35 -11.06
C TYR A 68 12.60 8.32 -10.11
N VAL A 69 13.47 7.58 -9.44
CA VAL A 69 13.06 6.55 -8.49
C VAL A 69 13.86 6.69 -7.19
N SER A 70 13.17 6.52 -6.08
CA SER A 70 13.75 6.37 -4.75
C SER A 70 13.20 5.10 -4.12
N ALA A 71 14.06 4.33 -3.50
CA ALA A 71 13.68 3.13 -2.74
C ALA A 71 14.18 3.26 -1.30
N HIS A 72 13.32 2.92 -0.34
CA HIS A 72 13.61 2.97 1.09
C HIS A 72 12.84 1.87 1.82
N GLY A 73 12.93 1.80 3.14
CA GLY A 73 12.16 0.85 3.93
C GLY A 73 12.50 -0.62 3.61
N ILE A 74 13.79 -0.96 3.45
CA ILE A 74 14.20 -2.30 3.05
C ILE A 74 14.20 -3.24 4.26
N SER A 75 13.48 -4.36 4.14
CA SER A 75 13.65 -5.53 5.00
C SER A 75 14.06 -6.71 4.12
N SER A 76 15.18 -7.33 4.41
CA SER A 76 15.69 -8.43 3.58
C SER A 76 16.26 -9.57 4.41
N LYS A 77 16.14 -10.79 3.85
CA LYS A 77 16.85 -11.99 4.28
C LYS A 77 17.74 -12.47 3.14
N GLY A 78 18.97 -12.81 3.47
CA GLY A 78 19.97 -13.21 2.46
C GLY A 78 20.61 -12.01 1.77
N THR A 79 21.28 -12.28 0.66
CA THR A 79 22.04 -11.29 -0.12
C THR A 79 21.26 -10.68 -1.29
N ASP A 80 20.07 -11.23 -1.57
CA ASP A 80 19.27 -10.78 -2.72
C ASP A 80 18.56 -9.47 -2.39
N GLN A 81 19.19 -8.38 -2.80
CA GLN A 81 18.60 -7.05 -2.74
C GLN A 81 18.25 -6.57 -4.15
N LEU A 82 17.01 -6.16 -4.30
CA LEU A 82 16.56 -5.57 -5.55
C LEU A 82 17.13 -4.16 -5.71
N THR A 83 17.53 -3.85 -6.92
CA THR A 83 17.89 -2.50 -7.35
C THR A 83 16.84 -2.00 -8.32
N PHE A 84 16.39 -0.76 -8.12
CA PHE A 84 15.34 -0.15 -8.93
C PHE A 84 15.90 0.94 -9.82
N SER A 85 15.36 1.03 -11.02
CA SER A 85 15.60 2.11 -11.96
C SER A 85 14.31 2.48 -12.68
N ALA A 86 14.28 3.67 -13.25
CA ALA A 86 13.12 4.16 -13.98
C ALA A 86 13.52 4.73 -15.34
N THR A 87 12.61 4.65 -16.30
CA THR A 87 12.77 5.29 -17.61
C THR A 87 11.47 5.95 -18.01
N ASN A 88 11.56 7.10 -18.68
CA ASN A 88 10.46 7.69 -19.43
C ASN A 88 10.80 7.60 -20.91
N THR A 89 9.95 6.96 -21.70
CA THR A 89 10.09 6.83 -23.13
C THR A 89 8.78 7.25 -23.79
N SER A 90 8.83 8.39 -24.49
CA SER A 90 7.67 8.92 -25.22
C SER A 90 6.39 9.02 -24.37
N GLY A 91 6.51 9.49 -23.13
CA GLY A 91 5.37 9.66 -22.24
C GLY A 91 4.91 8.38 -21.53
N THR A 92 5.69 7.30 -21.62
CA THR A 92 5.48 6.08 -20.84
C THR A 92 6.59 5.94 -19.80
N ILE A 93 6.19 5.96 -18.53
CA ILE A 93 7.09 5.69 -17.41
C ILE A 93 7.15 4.20 -17.20
N ALA A 94 8.36 3.65 -17.02
CA ALA A 94 8.56 2.26 -16.65
C ALA A 94 9.41 2.17 -15.36
N LEU A 95 8.89 1.45 -14.37
CA LEU A 95 9.67 0.99 -13.22
C LEU A 95 10.35 -0.33 -13.58
N LYS A 96 11.64 -0.40 -13.37
CA LYS A 96 12.46 -1.58 -13.63
C LYS A 96 13.12 -2.06 -12.34
N ALA A 97 13.25 -3.35 -12.22
CA ALA A 97 14.02 -3.98 -11.14
C ALA A 97 15.09 -4.90 -11.71
N SER A 98 16.20 -5.01 -10.98
CA SER A 98 17.24 -6.04 -11.18
C SER A 98 17.62 -6.64 -9.83
N SER A 99 18.10 -7.88 -9.86
CA SER A 99 18.56 -8.57 -8.65
C SER A 99 20.07 -8.67 -8.66
N SER A 100 20.71 -8.41 -7.52
CA SER A 100 22.17 -8.57 -7.35
C SER A 100 22.59 -10.03 -7.20
N SER A 101 21.64 -10.94 -6.97
CA SER A 101 21.90 -12.37 -6.92
C SER A 101 22.18 -12.95 -8.30
N GLY A 102 23.00 -13.99 -8.38
CA GLY A 102 23.28 -14.69 -9.63
C GLY A 102 22.11 -15.50 -10.21
N GLY A 103 20.96 -15.55 -9.52
CA GLY A 103 19.77 -16.31 -9.86
C GLY A 103 18.59 -15.46 -10.34
N SER A 104 17.44 -16.10 -10.48
CA SER A 104 16.16 -15.45 -10.84
C SER A 104 15.40 -15.09 -9.57
N THR A 105 15.01 -13.83 -9.44
CA THR A 105 14.19 -13.33 -8.35
C THR A 105 12.78 -13.06 -8.86
N THR A 106 11.78 -13.64 -8.24
CA THR A 106 10.38 -13.33 -8.51
C THR A 106 10.00 -12.07 -7.76
N VAL A 107 9.53 -11.06 -8.49
CA VAL A 107 9.11 -9.77 -7.96
C VAL A 107 7.60 -9.64 -8.05
N SER A 108 6.97 -9.24 -6.95
CA SER A 108 5.57 -8.86 -6.89
C SER A 108 5.45 -7.46 -6.31
N ALA A 109 4.47 -6.69 -6.74
CA ALA A 109 4.29 -5.32 -6.27
C ALA A 109 2.82 -4.94 -6.12
N TRP A 110 2.57 -4.04 -5.17
CA TRP A 110 1.35 -3.28 -5.03
C TRP A 110 1.65 -1.82 -5.37
N ARG A 111 0.76 -1.14 -6.08
CA ARG A 111 0.95 0.21 -6.60
C ARG A 111 -0.18 1.15 -6.22
N VAL A 112 0.18 2.40 -5.92
CA VAL A 112 -0.73 3.55 -5.87
C VAL A 112 -0.27 4.57 -6.90
N HIS A 113 -1.13 4.98 -7.82
CA HIS A 113 -0.87 6.06 -8.77
C HIS A 113 -1.11 7.43 -8.15
N LEU A 114 -0.23 8.37 -8.47
CA LEU A 114 -0.36 9.78 -8.11
C LEU A 114 -0.84 10.55 -9.34
N LYS A 115 -2.10 10.95 -9.32
CA LYS A 115 -2.74 11.68 -10.42
C LYS A 115 -2.20 13.11 -10.56
N ARG A 116 -2.29 13.64 -11.76
CA ARG A 116 -1.99 15.04 -12.08
C ARG A 116 -3.28 15.85 -12.05
N GLU A 117 -3.47 16.75 -11.09
CA GLU A 117 -4.66 17.63 -10.99
C GLU A 117 -4.34 19.08 -10.58
N ASP A 118 -5.30 20.06 -10.71
CA ASP A 118 -5.11 21.52 -10.65
C ASP A 118 -5.17 22.20 -9.27
N ALA A 119 -4.28 23.16 -9.09
CA ALA A 119 -4.12 24.29 -8.14
C ALA A 119 -4.51 24.20 -6.64
N GLY A 120 -3.54 24.56 -5.77
CA GLY A 120 -3.50 24.43 -4.34
C GLY A 120 -4.23 25.46 -3.48
N ALA A 121 -4.77 24.96 -2.35
CA ALA A 121 -5.23 25.74 -1.20
C ALA A 121 -4.28 25.52 -0.02
N SER A 122 -4.28 26.46 0.95
CA SER A 122 -3.47 26.32 2.17
C SER A 122 -3.85 25.08 3.02
N VAL A 123 -5.10 24.62 2.96
CA VAL A 123 -5.54 23.32 3.47
C VAL A 123 -5.61 22.38 2.29
N ILE A 124 -4.76 21.35 2.27
CA ILE A 124 -4.70 20.33 1.24
C ILE A 124 -5.79 19.30 1.43
N ASP A 125 -5.96 18.84 2.69
CA ASP A 125 -6.91 17.80 3.06
C ASP A 125 -7.32 17.92 4.52
N SER A 126 -8.45 17.32 4.88
CA SER A 126 -8.91 17.23 6.26
C SER A 126 -9.69 15.94 6.51
N TRP A 127 -9.68 15.48 7.75
CA TRP A 127 -10.41 14.30 8.21
C TRP A 127 -10.76 14.39 9.68
N SER A 128 -11.82 13.67 10.10
CA SER A 128 -12.36 13.71 11.46
C SER A 128 -11.37 13.16 12.48
N ALA A 129 -10.98 13.96 13.48
CA ALA A 129 -10.16 13.53 14.58
C ALA A 129 -10.89 12.55 15.54
N SER A 130 -12.21 12.50 15.51
CA SER A 130 -12.99 11.56 16.33
C SER A 130 -13.11 10.17 15.70
N SER A 131 -12.91 10.05 14.37
CA SER A 131 -13.09 8.81 13.63
C SER A 131 -11.78 8.12 13.26
N TYR A 132 -10.70 8.88 13.17
CA TYR A 132 -9.41 8.37 12.72
C TYR A 132 -8.30 8.90 13.62
N ARG A 133 -7.32 8.04 13.93
CA ARG A 133 -6.16 8.40 14.76
C ARG A 133 -4.98 8.89 13.95
N GLY A 134 -4.83 8.44 12.73
CA GLY A 134 -3.71 8.79 11.88
C GLY A 134 -4.01 8.62 10.39
N ALA A 135 -3.04 9.01 9.58
CA ALA A 135 -3.09 8.87 8.14
C ALA A 135 -1.68 8.70 7.55
N LYS A 136 -1.57 7.88 6.50
CA LYS A 136 -0.44 7.90 5.58
C LYS A 136 -0.86 8.62 4.31
N TYR A 137 -0.02 9.55 3.85
CA TYR A 137 -0.20 10.30 2.61
C TYR A 137 0.87 9.93 1.59
N PHE A 138 0.46 9.90 0.33
CA PHE A 138 1.30 9.88 -0.85
C PHE A 138 0.95 11.15 -1.64
N LEU A 139 1.88 12.08 -1.75
CA LEU A 139 1.63 13.42 -2.30
C LEU A 139 2.46 13.65 -3.55
N SER A 140 1.82 14.23 -4.56
CA SER A 140 2.47 14.75 -5.76
C SER A 140 2.33 16.27 -5.78
N LEU A 141 3.46 16.94 -5.89
CA LEU A 141 3.59 18.39 -5.88
C LEU A 141 4.06 18.84 -7.26
N ASN A 142 3.37 19.81 -7.83
CA ASN A 142 3.68 20.34 -9.16
C ASN A 142 3.73 21.87 -9.14
N ASP A 143 4.91 22.41 -9.38
CA ASP A 143 5.11 23.82 -9.71
C ASP A 143 5.23 23.94 -11.24
N SER A 144 4.09 24.17 -11.89
CA SER A 144 4.01 24.27 -13.35
C SER A 144 4.69 25.51 -13.93
N VAL A 145 4.90 26.53 -13.12
CA VAL A 145 5.57 27.79 -13.54
C VAL A 145 7.06 27.57 -13.72
N ASN A 146 7.68 26.82 -12.80
CA ASN A 146 9.10 26.53 -12.81
C ASN A 146 9.44 25.14 -13.34
N ASN A 147 8.44 24.38 -13.83
CA ASN A 147 8.56 23.00 -14.30
C ASN A 147 9.25 22.07 -13.27
N LYS A 148 8.81 22.16 -12.01
CA LYS A 148 9.35 21.36 -10.90
C LYS A 148 8.29 20.39 -10.40
N LEU A 149 8.70 19.16 -10.20
CA LEU A 149 7.86 18.08 -9.65
C LEU A 149 8.52 17.47 -8.42
N GLN A 150 7.71 17.09 -7.45
CA GLN A 150 8.12 16.38 -6.24
C GLN A 150 7.06 15.39 -5.84
N ASN A 151 7.46 14.16 -5.50
CA ASN A 151 6.61 13.22 -4.78
C ASN A 151 7.16 13.03 -3.37
N ILE A 152 6.28 12.92 -2.39
CA ILE A 152 6.65 12.80 -0.99
C ILE A 152 5.62 11.95 -0.26
N GLU A 153 6.08 11.16 0.69
CA GLU A 153 5.23 10.48 1.65
C GLU A 153 5.15 11.26 2.95
N ALA A 154 4.04 11.12 3.67
CA ALA A 154 3.93 11.70 5.01
C ALA A 154 3.08 10.81 5.92
N LEU A 155 3.55 10.63 7.15
CA LEU A 155 2.76 10.08 8.24
C LEU A 155 2.20 11.21 9.09
N VAL A 156 0.92 11.11 9.42
CA VAL A 156 0.21 12.06 10.29
C VAL A 156 -0.45 11.30 11.43
N VAL A 157 -0.30 11.80 12.66
CA VAL A 157 -0.99 11.28 13.84
C VAL A 157 -1.43 12.45 14.73
N HIS A 158 -2.44 12.23 15.57
CA HIS A 158 -2.85 13.22 16.57
C HIS A 158 -3.11 12.59 17.94
N ASP A 159 -2.97 13.37 18.98
CA ASP A 159 -3.23 13.00 20.40
C ASP A 159 -4.62 13.44 20.90
N GLY A 160 -5.43 14.01 20.01
CA GLY A 160 -6.74 14.59 20.32
C GLY A 160 -6.71 16.11 20.49
N THR A 161 -5.54 16.69 20.77
CA THR A 161 -5.34 18.14 20.96
C THR A 161 -4.42 18.71 19.88
N ASN A 162 -3.34 18.02 19.57
CA ASN A 162 -2.34 18.42 18.58
C ASN A 162 -2.19 17.35 17.51
N ALA A 163 -1.81 17.76 16.30
CA ALA A 163 -1.46 16.88 15.21
C ALA A 163 0.04 16.98 14.90
N TYR A 164 0.62 15.87 14.47
CA TYR A 164 2.05 15.69 14.22
C TYR A 164 2.25 15.07 12.84
N ILE A 165 3.31 15.48 12.14
CA ILE A 165 3.63 15.01 10.79
C ILE A 165 5.11 14.69 10.67
N THR A 166 5.41 13.61 9.94
CA THR A 166 6.75 13.29 9.46
C THR A 166 6.69 13.08 7.95
N PRO A 167 7.17 14.03 7.14
CA PRO A 167 7.40 13.83 5.72
C PRO A 167 8.67 13.01 5.49
N TYR A 168 8.68 12.15 4.46
CA TYR A 168 9.83 11.30 4.09
C TYR A 168 9.66 10.80 2.64
N GLY A 169 10.59 9.98 2.14
CA GLY A 169 10.48 9.36 0.82
C GLY A 169 10.42 10.36 -0.34
N ASP A 170 11.23 11.39 -0.29
CA ASP A 170 11.22 12.49 -1.26
C ASP A 170 11.91 12.11 -2.58
N VAL A 171 11.21 12.32 -3.69
CA VAL A 171 11.74 12.23 -5.06
C VAL A 171 11.39 13.52 -5.80
N GLN A 172 12.40 14.19 -6.37
CA GLN A 172 12.21 15.48 -7.02
C GLN A 172 12.99 15.62 -8.34
N THR A 173 12.48 16.43 -9.26
CA THR A 173 13.10 16.68 -10.58
C THR A 173 14.11 17.81 -10.56
N TYR A 174 14.39 18.42 -9.41
CA TYR A 174 15.22 19.60 -9.24
C TYR A 174 16.15 19.44 -8.04
N THR A 175 17.11 20.34 -7.91
CA THR A 175 17.97 20.45 -6.73
C THR A 175 17.53 21.63 -5.87
N GLY A 176 17.48 21.45 -4.55
CA GLY A 176 17.14 22.54 -3.61
C GLY A 176 16.08 22.14 -2.58
N THR A 177 15.44 23.13 -2.00
CA THR A 177 14.43 22.95 -0.96
C THR A 177 13.11 22.42 -1.52
N ALA A 178 12.37 21.67 -0.70
CA ALA A 178 11.04 21.16 -1.04
C ALA A 178 10.11 22.25 -1.59
N LEU A 179 9.23 21.88 -2.54
CA LEU A 179 8.27 22.79 -3.18
C LEU A 179 7.30 23.41 -2.18
N THR A 180 7.03 22.72 -1.07
CA THR A 180 6.18 23.22 0.01
C THR A 180 6.67 22.68 1.35
N THR A 181 6.36 23.42 2.40
CA THR A 181 6.46 22.91 3.76
C THR A 181 5.12 22.36 4.16
N LEU A 182 5.06 21.05 4.44
CA LEU A 182 3.87 20.40 4.97
C LEU A 182 3.75 20.67 6.47
N SER A 183 2.53 20.93 6.91
CA SER A 183 2.20 21.08 8.32
C SER A 183 0.81 20.51 8.61
N VAL A 184 0.54 20.22 9.87
CA VAL A 184 -0.76 19.72 10.33
C VAL A 184 -1.24 20.46 11.56
N ASP A 185 -2.54 20.58 11.72
CA ASP A 185 -3.19 21.05 12.94
C ASP A 185 -4.53 20.36 13.17
N ILE A 186 -5.15 20.63 14.33
CA ILE A 186 -6.54 20.28 14.58
C ILE A 186 -7.36 21.57 14.65
N SER A 187 -8.45 21.61 13.88
CA SER A 187 -9.37 22.74 13.90
C SER A 187 -10.79 22.26 13.61
N GLY A 188 -11.74 22.71 14.43
CA GLY A 188 -13.15 22.33 14.29
C GLY A 188 -13.40 20.82 14.37
N GLY A 189 -12.59 20.09 15.16
CA GLY A 189 -12.71 18.63 15.29
C GLY A 189 -12.08 17.83 14.14
N ASN A 190 -11.40 18.51 13.20
CA ASN A 190 -10.73 17.86 12.08
C ASN A 190 -9.22 18.05 12.15
N VAL A 191 -8.47 17.00 11.84
CA VAL A 191 -7.06 17.10 11.48
C VAL A 191 -6.97 17.66 10.07
N ARG A 192 -6.11 18.66 9.86
CA ARG A 192 -5.92 19.32 8.57
C ARG A 192 -4.48 19.19 8.13
N LEU A 193 -4.26 18.63 6.94
CA LEU A 193 -2.97 18.71 6.25
C LEU A 193 -2.91 20.02 5.49
N LYS A 194 -1.82 20.77 5.65
CA LYS A 194 -1.63 22.07 5.05
C LYS A 194 -0.31 22.15 4.31
N GLY A 195 -0.29 22.91 3.20
CA GLY A 195 0.91 23.24 2.45
C GLY A 195 1.11 24.74 2.40
N LEU A 196 2.34 25.19 2.55
CA LEU A 196 2.70 26.61 2.66
C LEU A 196 3.19 27.24 1.34
N SER A 197 2.92 26.64 0.18
CA SER A 197 3.34 27.19 -1.11
C SER A 197 2.18 27.88 -1.83
N ALA A 198 2.43 29.08 -2.32
CA ALA A 198 1.46 29.84 -3.11
C ALA A 198 1.40 29.42 -4.60
N GLN A 199 2.36 28.63 -5.08
CA GLN A 199 2.52 28.30 -6.51
C GLN A 199 2.57 26.79 -6.79
N CYS A 200 2.54 25.98 -5.76
CA CYS A 200 2.62 24.55 -5.90
C CYS A 200 1.23 23.93 -5.79
N ARG A 201 0.87 23.17 -6.79
CA ARG A 201 -0.28 22.28 -6.80
C ARG A 201 0.05 21.01 -6.05
N ILE A 202 -0.82 20.59 -5.15
CA ILE A 202 -0.64 19.36 -4.37
C ILE A 202 -1.85 18.47 -4.58
N THR A 203 -1.56 17.25 -5.01
CA THR A 203 -2.54 16.16 -5.14
C THR A 203 -2.01 14.93 -4.44
N GLY A 204 -2.86 13.99 -4.11
CA GLY A 204 -2.37 12.78 -3.48
C GLY A 204 -3.46 11.79 -3.08
N TYR A 205 -2.99 10.71 -2.52
CA TYR A 205 -3.79 9.65 -1.94
C TYR A 205 -3.52 9.57 -0.43
N LYS A 206 -4.52 9.17 0.36
CA LYS A 206 -4.35 8.94 1.79
C LYS A 206 -4.93 7.61 2.21
N ILE A 207 -4.31 6.99 3.21
CA ILE A 207 -4.83 5.86 3.96
C ILE A 207 -5.16 6.38 5.35
N LEU A 208 -6.42 6.26 5.76
CA LEU A 208 -6.87 6.67 7.09
C LEU A 208 -6.87 5.46 8.03
N LEU A 209 -6.41 5.67 9.25
CA LEU A 209 -6.34 4.66 10.31
C LEU A 209 -7.42 4.95 11.34
N SER A 210 -8.44 4.10 11.37
CA SER A 210 -9.58 4.21 12.30
C SER A 210 -9.22 3.64 13.66
N ASP A 211 -9.80 4.21 14.71
CA ASP A 211 -9.79 3.64 16.07
C ASP A 211 -10.83 2.52 16.26
N SER A 212 -11.76 2.35 15.31
CA SER A 212 -12.81 1.35 15.38
C SER A 212 -12.56 0.18 14.45
N GLU A 213 -12.94 -1.02 14.87
CA GLU A 213 -12.90 -2.22 14.06
C GLU A 213 -13.74 -2.04 12.80
N SER A 214 -13.16 -2.28 11.64
CA SER A 214 -13.90 -2.37 10.40
C SER A 214 -13.35 -3.45 9.48
N ALA A 215 -14.27 -4.10 8.80
CA ALA A 215 -14.15 -5.33 8.06
C ALA A 215 -12.94 -5.43 7.13
N SER A 216 -12.46 -6.66 6.96
CA SER A 216 -11.61 -7.06 5.85
C SER A 216 -12.32 -6.74 4.53
N ASP A 217 -11.79 -5.78 3.82
CA ASP A 217 -12.04 -5.57 2.42
C ASP A 217 -11.35 -6.73 1.67
N GLY A 218 -12.07 -7.46 0.83
CA GLY A 218 -11.60 -8.73 0.23
C GLY A 218 -10.39 -8.62 -0.71
N ASP A 219 -9.74 -7.49 -0.78
CA ASP A 219 -8.49 -7.22 -1.47
C ASP A 219 -7.33 -7.38 -0.47
N ASN A 220 -6.16 -7.77 -0.83
CA ASN A 220 -4.92 -7.97 -0.07
C ASN A 220 -4.58 -6.86 0.96
N VAL A 221 -5.60 -6.23 1.50
CA VAL A 221 -5.61 -5.09 2.40
C VAL A 221 -6.57 -5.38 3.55
N ALA A 222 -6.09 -5.29 4.78
CA ALA A 222 -6.90 -5.53 5.97
C ALA A 222 -6.69 -4.45 7.03
N THR A 223 -7.78 -4.05 7.67
CA THR A 223 -7.71 -3.30 8.93
C THR A 223 -7.57 -4.29 10.08
N ILE A 224 -6.54 -4.13 10.88
CA ILE A 224 -6.29 -4.96 12.05
C ILE A 224 -7.02 -4.36 13.25
N ALA A 225 -7.85 -5.17 13.89
CA ALA A 225 -8.60 -4.79 15.07
C ALA A 225 -7.70 -4.21 16.17
N THR A 226 -8.19 -3.21 16.86
CA THR A 226 -7.48 -2.56 17.96
C THR A 226 -7.07 -3.57 19.04
N LYS A 227 -5.81 -3.57 19.41
CA LYS A 227 -5.23 -4.37 20.48
C LYS A 227 -4.68 -3.46 21.57
N THR A 228 -4.76 -3.92 22.80
CA THR A 228 -4.06 -3.27 23.94
C THR A 228 -2.71 -3.95 24.12
N VAL A 229 -1.64 -3.18 24.02
CA VAL A 229 -0.27 -3.64 24.25
C VAL A 229 0.33 -2.97 25.48
N SER A 230 1.23 -3.69 26.13
CA SER A 230 2.01 -3.21 27.30
C SER A 230 3.50 -3.42 27.03
N SER A 231 4.31 -3.43 28.05
CA SER A 231 5.76 -3.74 27.94
C SER A 231 6.05 -5.18 27.49
N SER A 232 5.06 -6.08 27.62
CA SER A 232 5.18 -7.45 27.08
C SER A 232 4.69 -7.50 25.65
N ALA A 233 5.39 -8.25 24.81
CA ALA A 233 5.01 -8.43 23.41
C ALA A 233 3.61 -9.06 23.30
N THR A 234 2.73 -8.40 22.57
CA THR A 234 1.35 -8.83 22.29
C THR A 234 1.19 -9.05 20.79
N GLN A 235 0.58 -10.17 20.42
CA GLN A 235 0.30 -10.44 19.01
C GLN A 235 -0.68 -9.40 18.46
N LEU A 236 -0.22 -8.63 17.48
CA LEU A 236 -1.06 -7.70 16.72
C LEU A 236 -1.82 -8.43 15.63
N ASP A 237 -1.10 -9.21 14.84
CA ASP A 237 -1.66 -9.82 13.64
C ASP A 237 -0.94 -11.12 13.26
N THR A 238 -1.55 -11.85 12.34
CA THR A 238 -1.01 -13.07 11.76
C THR A 238 -1.47 -13.23 10.30
N PHE A 239 -0.60 -13.72 9.44
CA PHE A 239 -0.92 -14.10 8.07
C PHE A 239 -0.25 -15.41 7.69
N THR A 240 -0.85 -16.16 6.74
CA THR A 240 -0.34 -17.47 6.33
C THR A 240 0.80 -17.31 5.31
N SER A 241 1.90 -18.02 5.53
CA SER A 241 3.06 -18.01 4.63
C SER A 241 2.79 -18.68 3.27
N ASP A 242 1.70 -19.43 3.16
CA ASP A 242 1.30 -20.05 1.89
C ASP A 242 0.73 -19.04 0.91
N THR A 243 0.13 -17.97 1.41
CA THR A 243 -0.54 -16.94 0.59
C THR A 243 0.29 -15.68 0.44
N ALA A 244 1.09 -15.32 1.44
CA ALA A 244 1.87 -14.09 1.44
C ALA A 244 3.35 -14.35 1.79
N THR A 245 4.26 -13.71 1.06
CA THR A 245 5.70 -13.70 1.40
C THR A 245 6.04 -12.65 2.44
N GLY A 246 5.14 -11.72 2.66
CA GLY A 246 5.30 -10.64 3.63
C GLY A 246 4.05 -9.78 3.72
N ALA A 247 4.13 -8.78 4.56
CA ALA A 247 3.09 -7.77 4.71
C ALA A 247 3.71 -6.42 5.06
N PHE A 248 3.10 -5.36 4.56
CA PHE A 248 3.39 -3.99 4.94
C PHE A 248 2.29 -3.49 5.85
N TYR A 249 2.67 -2.84 6.94
CA TYR A 249 1.73 -2.29 7.92
C TYR A 249 1.95 -0.80 8.11
N ILE A 250 0.86 -0.09 8.32
CA ILE A 250 0.85 1.23 8.94
C ILE A 250 0.20 1.06 10.30
N VAL A 251 0.96 1.29 11.37
CA VAL A 251 0.54 1.00 12.75
C VAL A 251 0.39 2.29 13.52
N THR A 252 -0.75 2.49 14.18
CA THR A 252 -0.96 3.59 15.12
C THR A 252 -0.98 3.05 16.54
N GLY A 253 -0.38 3.80 17.47
CA GLY A 253 -0.47 3.57 18.89
C GLY A 253 -0.98 4.81 19.61
N TYR A 254 -1.84 4.61 20.62
CA TYR A 254 -2.32 5.67 21.48
C TYR A 254 -2.34 5.23 22.95
N ASN A 255 -1.64 5.96 23.78
CA ASN A 255 -1.66 5.81 25.24
C ASN A 255 -2.41 6.99 25.85
N SER A 256 -3.64 6.75 26.30
CA SER A 256 -4.50 7.80 26.85
C SER A 256 -4.01 8.32 28.20
N SER A 257 -3.34 7.49 29.02
CA SER A 257 -2.82 7.90 30.32
C SER A 257 -1.65 8.88 30.21
N GLU A 258 -0.91 8.82 29.12
CA GLU A 258 0.22 9.71 28.84
C GLU A 258 -0.09 10.76 27.76
N ALA A 259 -1.28 10.74 27.17
CA ALA A 259 -1.66 11.54 26.01
C ALA A 259 -0.61 11.44 24.91
N CYS A 260 -0.15 10.20 24.64
CA CYS A 260 0.89 9.93 23.65
C CYS A 260 0.32 9.18 22.47
N ALA A 261 0.60 9.66 21.26
CA ALA A 261 0.21 9.04 20.01
C ALA A 261 1.44 8.78 19.14
N SER A 262 1.45 7.66 18.43
CA SER A 262 2.50 7.32 17.47
C SER A 262 1.90 6.68 16.22
N ILE A 263 2.60 6.83 15.10
CA ILE A 263 2.35 6.12 13.86
C ILE A 263 3.68 5.64 13.30
N SER A 264 3.72 4.41 12.83
CA SER A 264 4.94 3.77 12.30
C SER A 264 4.60 2.92 11.08
N GLU A 265 5.55 2.82 10.17
CA GLU A 265 5.54 1.82 9.12
C GLU A 265 6.31 0.60 9.56
N VAL A 266 5.76 -0.57 9.28
CA VAL A 266 6.35 -1.84 9.66
C VAL A 266 6.26 -2.81 8.49
N THR A 267 7.39 -3.35 8.09
CA THR A 267 7.46 -4.38 7.06
C THR A 267 7.80 -5.71 7.71
N VAL A 268 7.07 -6.76 7.32
CA VAL A 268 7.31 -8.12 7.77
C VAL A 268 7.53 -9.01 6.56
N VAL A 269 8.56 -9.84 6.59
CA VAL A 269 8.82 -10.83 5.56
C VAL A 269 9.02 -12.18 6.21
N SER A 270 8.48 -13.24 5.60
CA SER A 270 8.74 -14.62 5.99
C SER A 270 9.60 -15.32 4.96
N GLY A 271 10.53 -16.14 5.43
CA GLY A 271 11.45 -16.86 4.55
C GLY A 271 12.17 -17.98 5.28
N VAL A 272 12.92 -18.78 4.55
CA VAL A 272 13.76 -19.84 5.13
C VAL A 272 14.90 -19.21 5.92
N GLY A 273 15.16 -19.68 7.15
CA GLY A 273 16.20 -19.19 8.05
C GLY A 273 17.62 -19.32 7.45
N ALA A 274 18.60 -18.67 8.10
CA ALA A 274 20.00 -18.70 7.66
C ALA A 274 20.61 -20.12 7.63
N ASP A 275 19.97 -21.06 8.33
CA ASP A 275 20.30 -22.50 8.34
C ASP A 275 19.81 -23.24 7.09
N GLY A 276 19.05 -22.57 6.20
CA GLY A 276 18.48 -23.14 4.98
C GLY A 276 17.31 -24.12 5.19
N SER A 277 16.90 -24.34 6.41
CA SER A 277 15.90 -25.37 6.76
C SER A 277 14.72 -24.85 7.57
N THR A 278 14.90 -23.88 8.46
CA THR A 278 13.84 -23.30 9.28
C THR A 278 13.22 -22.08 8.61
N GLN A 279 11.91 -22.00 8.58
CA GLN A 279 11.24 -20.75 8.22
C GLN A 279 11.30 -19.78 9.41
N ASP A 280 11.68 -18.54 9.13
CA ASP A 280 11.74 -17.45 10.08
C ASP A 280 10.91 -16.26 9.60
N ALA A 281 10.60 -15.35 10.52
CA ALA A 281 9.99 -14.08 10.21
C ALA A 281 10.92 -12.94 10.62
N PHE A 282 11.00 -11.92 9.76
CA PHE A 282 11.83 -10.75 9.93
C PHE A 282 10.96 -9.51 9.91
N VAL A 283 11.27 -8.55 10.77
CA VAL A 283 10.57 -7.28 10.83
C VAL A 283 11.54 -6.12 10.68
N SER A 284 11.13 -5.12 9.93
CA SER A 284 11.81 -3.83 9.85
C SER A 284 10.81 -2.73 10.15
N THR A 285 11.24 -1.76 10.94
CA THR A 285 10.48 -0.54 11.21
C THR A 285 11.01 0.58 10.31
N GLY A 286 10.10 1.20 9.59
CA GLY A 286 10.37 2.34 8.73
C GLY A 286 10.18 3.68 9.45
N PRO A 287 9.78 4.71 8.74
CA PRO A 287 9.49 6.02 9.28
C PRO A 287 8.46 5.98 10.41
N MET A 288 8.64 6.86 11.39
CA MET A 288 7.77 6.98 12.55
C MET A 288 7.54 8.45 12.90
N VAL A 289 6.37 8.75 13.42
CA VAL A 289 6.10 10.00 14.13
C VAL A 289 5.44 9.71 15.47
N SER A 290 5.88 10.41 16.51
CA SER A 290 5.32 10.29 17.87
C SER A 290 5.15 11.67 18.48
N SER A 291 4.06 11.85 19.25
CA SER A 291 3.76 13.11 19.93
C SER A 291 4.71 13.43 21.07
N LYS A 292 5.41 12.45 21.64
CA LYS A 292 6.36 12.63 22.76
C LYS A 292 7.79 12.18 22.47
N GLY A 293 8.05 11.54 21.36
CA GLY A 293 9.38 11.04 20.98
C GLY A 293 9.93 9.87 21.82
N THR A 294 9.33 9.56 22.96
CA THR A 294 9.80 8.53 23.90
C THR A 294 8.89 7.30 23.97
N ASP A 295 7.60 7.46 23.66
CA ASP A 295 6.66 6.34 23.66
C ASP A 295 6.62 5.70 22.30
N GLN A 296 7.51 4.76 22.10
CA GLN A 296 7.66 4.08 20.83
C GLN A 296 7.20 2.64 20.97
N LEU A 297 6.41 2.20 20.00
CA LEU A 297 6.14 0.80 19.83
C LEU A 297 7.39 0.09 19.31
N THR A 298 7.67 -1.07 19.87
CA THR A 298 8.67 -2.00 19.35
C THR A 298 7.97 -3.20 18.73
N PHE A 299 8.49 -3.66 17.60
CA PHE A 299 7.89 -4.74 16.84
C PHE A 299 8.83 -5.93 16.75
N THR A 300 8.27 -7.12 16.86
CA THR A 300 8.97 -8.39 16.62
C THR A 300 8.13 -9.27 15.71
N ALA A 301 8.77 -10.08 14.90
CA ALA A 301 8.08 -11.08 14.10
C ALA A 301 8.54 -12.48 14.50
N SER A 302 7.65 -13.45 14.37
CA SER A 302 7.95 -14.87 14.59
C SER A 302 7.15 -15.74 13.61
N PHE A 303 7.63 -16.95 13.40
CA PHE A 303 6.96 -17.95 12.56
C PHE A 303 6.60 -19.18 13.41
N ASN A 304 5.36 -19.66 13.30
CA ASN A 304 4.87 -20.81 14.10
C ASN A 304 4.74 -22.12 13.32
N GLY A 305 5.33 -22.21 12.12
CA GLY A 305 5.26 -23.38 11.26
C GLY A 305 4.27 -23.25 10.09
N THR A 306 3.27 -22.37 10.21
CA THR A 306 2.27 -22.11 9.15
C THR A 306 2.01 -20.64 8.92
N SER A 307 2.19 -19.84 9.94
CA SER A 307 1.84 -18.41 9.92
C SER A 307 2.98 -17.54 10.43
N THR A 308 3.09 -16.38 9.82
CA THR A 308 3.91 -15.28 10.29
C THR A 308 3.11 -14.43 11.25
N ILE A 309 3.68 -14.14 12.40
CA ILE A 309 3.05 -13.41 13.50
C ILE A 309 3.80 -12.08 13.69
N LEU A 310 3.08 -10.97 13.67
CA LEU A 310 3.58 -9.66 14.09
C LEU A 310 3.17 -9.40 15.54
N ASN A 311 4.15 -9.10 16.37
CA ASN A 311 3.94 -8.69 17.76
C ASN A 311 4.35 -7.24 17.96
N ALA A 312 3.70 -6.56 18.91
CA ALA A 312 4.12 -5.25 19.38
C ALA A 312 4.25 -5.22 20.90
N ALA A 313 5.15 -4.37 21.38
CA ALA A 313 5.25 -3.98 22.78
C ALA A 313 5.39 -2.46 22.88
N SER A 314 4.90 -1.87 23.97
CA SER A 314 5.04 -0.44 24.24
C SER A 314 6.16 -0.22 25.23
N SER A 315 7.04 0.74 24.97
CA SER A 315 8.09 1.17 25.91
C SER A 315 7.55 2.05 27.04
N SER A 316 6.31 2.55 26.91
CA SER A 316 5.65 3.27 27.99
C SER A 316 5.19 2.31 29.08
N GLY A 317 5.21 2.77 30.34
CA GLY A 317 4.79 1.95 31.48
C GLY A 317 3.29 1.67 31.57
N GLY A 318 2.49 2.09 30.58
CA GLY A 318 1.03 1.95 30.54
C GLY A 318 0.53 1.08 29.38
N SER A 319 -0.79 1.02 29.25
CA SER A 319 -1.46 0.32 28.15
C SER A 319 -1.58 1.25 26.93
N THR A 320 -1.13 0.78 25.80
CA THR A 320 -1.23 1.48 24.51
C THR A 320 -2.24 0.75 23.63
N SER A 321 -3.25 1.46 23.15
CA SER A 321 -4.18 0.96 22.13
C SER A 321 -3.49 1.01 20.77
N VAL A 322 -3.41 -0.12 20.07
CA VAL A 322 -2.72 -0.24 18.79
C VAL A 322 -3.68 -0.73 17.73
N SER A 323 -3.74 0.00 16.63
CA SER A 323 -4.49 -0.38 15.42
C SER A 323 -3.53 -0.38 14.23
N ALA A 324 -3.82 -1.18 13.22
CA ALA A 324 -2.99 -1.25 12.02
C ALA A 324 -3.82 -1.41 10.74
N TYR A 325 -3.23 -0.94 9.66
CA TYR A 325 -3.63 -1.22 8.29
C TYR A 325 -2.59 -2.13 7.65
N ARG A 326 -2.99 -3.25 7.06
CA ARG A 326 -2.11 -4.24 6.48
C ARG A 326 -2.32 -4.36 4.98
N ILE A 327 -1.23 -4.43 4.24
CA ILE A 327 -1.20 -4.80 2.83
C ILE A 327 -0.44 -6.11 2.71
N ASP A 328 -1.12 -7.16 2.25
CA ASP A 328 -0.50 -8.47 2.01
C ASP A 328 0.30 -8.45 0.71
N LEU A 329 1.54 -8.93 0.80
CA LEU A 329 2.41 -9.11 -0.34
C LEU A 329 2.33 -10.58 -0.74
N LEU A 330 1.48 -10.83 -1.72
CA LEU A 330 1.13 -12.19 -2.10
C LEU A 330 2.33 -12.94 -2.65
N ARG A 331 2.44 -14.20 -2.25
CA ARG A 331 3.37 -15.14 -2.87
C ARG A 331 2.97 -15.32 -4.33
N ALA A 332 3.93 -15.16 -5.24
CA ALA A 332 3.72 -15.57 -6.61
C ALA A 332 3.47 -17.09 -6.60
N ALA A 333 2.20 -17.47 -6.64
CA ALA A 333 1.86 -18.84 -6.95
C ALA A 333 2.41 -19.13 -8.34
N GLY A 334 3.20 -20.17 -8.49
CA GLY A 334 3.57 -20.68 -9.80
C GLY A 334 2.30 -21.13 -10.53
N GLY A 335 1.61 -20.25 -11.16
CA GLY A 335 0.39 -20.47 -11.91
C GLY A 335 -0.81 -19.69 -11.38
N ALA A 336 -1.32 -18.82 -12.21
CA ALA A 336 -2.60 -18.11 -12.15
C ALA A 336 -2.88 -17.30 -10.86
N VAL A 337 -2.85 -16.00 -11.00
CA VAL A 337 -3.43 -15.05 -10.04
C VAL A 337 -4.91 -15.42 -9.87
N ALA A 338 -5.28 -15.97 -8.73
CA ALA A 338 -6.67 -16.05 -8.34
C ALA A 338 -7.12 -14.63 -7.97
N VAL A 339 -7.65 -13.90 -8.93
CA VAL A 339 -8.38 -12.66 -8.65
C VAL A 339 -9.70 -13.09 -8.02
N ASN A 340 -9.77 -13.09 -6.70
CA ASN A 340 -11.04 -13.21 -6.00
C ASN A 340 -11.79 -11.87 -6.15
N LEU A 341 -12.54 -11.74 -7.23
CA LEU A 341 -13.50 -10.65 -7.39
C LEU A 341 -14.70 -10.92 -6.48
N THR A 342 -14.59 -10.54 -5.21
CA THR A 342 -15.76 -10.48 -4.33
C THR A 342 -16.37 -9.09 -4.47
N VAL A 343 -17.44 -8.97 -5.25
CA VAL A 343 -18.10 -7.68 -5.48
C VAL A 343 -19.49 -7.73 -4.87
N SER A 344 -19.79 -6.79 -4.03
CA SER A 344 -21.12 -6.59 -3.44
C SER A 344 -22.06 -5.75 -4.31
N ALA A 345 -21.61 -5.31 -5.49
CA ALA A 345 -22.38 -4.51 -6.44
C ALA A 345 -22.29 -5.07 -7.86
N ASP A 346 -23.24 -4.68 -8.72
CA ASP A 346 -23.29 -5.06 -10.14
C ASP A 346 -22.01 -4.65 -10.85
N GLN A 347 -21.38 -5.59 -11.56
CA GLN A 347 -20.19 -5.32 -12.38
C GLN A 347 -20.46 -5.52 -13.86
N THR A 348 -19.97 -4.56 -14.65
CA THR A 348 -19.91 -4.70 -16.09
C THR A 348 -18.53 -5.21 -16.49
N ILE A 349 -18.46 -6.43 -17.06
CA ILE A 349 -17.23 -7.02 -17.58
C ILE A 349 -17.18 -6.76 -19.07
N THR A 350 -16.29 -5.86 -19.52
CA THR A 350 -16.09 -5.57 -20.94
C THR A 350 -15.04 -6.49 -21.57
N GLY A 351 -15.20 -6.80 -22.84
CA GLY A 351 -14.30 -7.65 -23.61
C GLY A 351 -14.55 -9.16 -23.45
N GLN A 352 -13.95 -9.95 -24.31
CA GLN A 352 -14.08 -11.41 -24.33
C GLN A 352 -13.39 -12.02 -23.09
N LYS A 353 -14.08 -12.93 -22.40
CA LYS A 353 -13.54 -13.73 -21.29
C LYS A 353 -13.47 -15.19 -21.70
N THR A 354 -12.32 -15.81 -21.51
CA THR A 354 -12.11 -17.23 -21.74
C THR A 354 -11.98 -17.94 -20.40
N PHE A 355 -12.87 -18.89 -20.13
CA PHE A 355 -12.78 -19.77 -18.96
C PHE A 355 -12.16 -21.08 -19.42
N SER A 356 -10.90 -21.32 -19.08
CA SER A 356 -10.19 -22.57 -19.42
C SER A 356 -10.12 -23.48 -18.19
N ASN A 357 -10.52 -24.74 -18.38
CA ASN A 357 -10.36 -25.86 -17.42
C ASN A 357 -11.15 -25.81 -16.10
N GLN A 358 -12.20 -25.01 -15.98
CA GLN A 358 -12.96 -24.91 -14.73
C GLN A 358 -14.47 -24.91 -14.98
N VAL A 359 -15.19 -25.36 -13.96
CA VAL A 359 -16.65 -25.26 -13.93
C VAL A 359 -17.03 -23.82 -13.60
N VAL A 360 -17.75 -23.16 -14.51
CA VAL A 360 -18.39 -21.87 -14.21
C VAL A 360 -19.66 -22.14 -13.40
N LYS A 361 -19.65 -21.79 -12.12
CA LYS A 361 -20.83 -21.88 -11.26
C LYS A 361 -21.54 -20.54 -11.24
N ILE A 362 -22.74 -20.48 -11.80
CA ILE A 362 -23.61 -19.30 -11.73
C ILE A 362 -24.74 -19.66 -10.76
N THR A 363 -24.85 -18.90 -9.65
CA THR A 363 -25.90 -19.06 -8.65
C THR A 363 -26.96 -17.98 -8.84
N ASN A 364 -28.20 -18.26 -8.40
CA ASN A 364 -29.30 -17.31 -8.42
C ASN A 364 -29.77 -16.86 -9.82
N LEU A 365 -29.57 -17.71 -10.83
CA LEU A 365 -30.19 -17.43 -12.14
C LEU A 365 -31.72 -17.39 -12.00
N PRO A 366 -32.42 -16.46 -12.70
CA PRO A 366 -33.87 -16.48 -12.84
C PRO A 366 -34.34 -17.84 -13.35
N THR A 367 -35.47 -18.36 -12.86
CA THR A 367 -36.06 -19.65 -13.26
C THR A 367 -37.17 -19.49 -14.32
N SER A 368 -37.37 -18.28 -14.79
CA SER A 368 -38.24 -17.93 -15.94
C SER A 368 -37.56 -16.88 -16.78
N ASP A 369 -37.94 -16.76 -18.06
CA ASP A 369 -37.39 -15.75 -18.94
C ASP A 369 -37.59 -14.34 -18.35
N PRO A 370 -36.51 -13.59 -18.05
CA PRO A 370 -36.59 -12.26 -17.49
C PRO A 370 -37.05 -11.17 -18.47
N GLY A 371 -37.19 -11.49 -19.77
CA GLY A 371 -37.58 -10.53 -20.78
C GLY A 371 -36.56 -9.40 -21.02
N VAL A 372 -35.28 -9.65 -20.71
CA VAL A 372 -34.17 -8.71 -20.91
C VAL A 372 -33.16 -9.35 -21.88
N ALA A 373 -33.01 -8.80 -23.04
CA ALA A 373 -32.15 -9.34 -24.07
C ALA A 373 -30.71 -9.54 -23.58
N GLY A 374 -30.17 -10.74 -23.77
CA GLY A 374 -28.81 -11.11 -23.35
C GLY A 374 -28.68 -11.60 -21.91
N GLN A 375 -29.71 -11.52 -21.09
CA GLN A 375 -29.67 -12.02 -19.72
C GLN A 375 -29.75 -13.55 -19.69
N LEU A 376 -28.90 -14.18 -18.85
CA LEU A 376 -28.93 -15.62 -18.62
C LEU A 376 -30.03 -16.00 -17.65
N TRP A 377 -30.75 -17.08 -17.93
CA TRP A 377 -31.73 -17.66 -17.06
C TRP A 377 -31.74 -19.20 -17.16
N ARG A 378 -32.43 -19.88 -16.26
CA ARG A 378 -32.47 -21.34 -16.18
C ARG A 378 -33.89 -21.85 -16.41
N ASP A 379 -34.04 -22.75 -17.38
CA ASP A 379 -35.28 -23.51 -17.62
C ASP A 379 -35.04 -24.96 -17.23
N GLY A 380 -35.47 -25.33 -16.03
CA GLY A 380 -35.15 -26.62 -15.45
C GLY A 380 -33.64 -26.80 -15.26
N THR A 381 -33.01 -27.66 -16.05
CA THR A 381 -31.57 -27.93 -16.08
C THR A 381 -30.82 -27.16 -17.14
N ASP A 382 -31.50 -26.46 -18.03
CA ASP A 382 -30.94 -25.82 -19.22
C ASP A 382 -30.61 -24.35 -18.92
N LEU A 383 -29.43 -23.91 -19.34
CA LEU A 383 -29.05 -22.51 -19.38
C LEU A 383 -29.54 -21.88 -20.66
N LYS A 384 -30.29 -20.81 -20.57
CA LYS A 384 -30.84 -20.06 -21.69
C LYS A 384 -30.44 -18.60 -21.68
N VAL A 385 -30.54 -17.95 -22.83
CA VAL A 385 -30.34 -16.50 -23.00
C VAL A 385 -31.71 -15.93 -23.37
N SER A 386 -32.12 -14.90 -22.63
CA SER A 386 -33.34 -14.16 -22.98
C SER A 386 -33.15 -13.37 -24.28
N VAL A 387 -34.17 -13.35 -25.10
CA VAL A 387 -34.18 -12.57 -26.35
C VAL A 387 -34.88 -11.20 -26.18
N GLY A 388 -35.44 -10.92 -25.01
CA GLY A 388 -36.17 -9.70 -24.71
C GLY A 388 -37.67 -9.85 -24.83
#